data_2408573d9c44729f2596b21c77cde347
#
_entry.id   2408573d9c44729f2596b21c77cde347
#
_cell.length_a   1.000
_cell.length_b   1.000
_cell.length_c   1.000
_cell.angle_alpha   90.00
_cell.angle_beta   90.00
_cell.angle_gamma   90.00
#
_symmetry.space_group_name_H-M   'P 1'
#
loop_
_entity.id
_entity.type
_entity.pdbx_description
1 polymer ?
#
loop_
_entity_poly.entity_id
_entity_poly.type
_entity_poly.pdbx_seq_one_letter_code
_entity_poly.pdbx_strand_id
1 'polypeptide(L)'
;MAITAAQVKELRELTGAGMMDCKKALAETDGNMEAAVDVLRKSGAVKAEKKASRIAAEGICRAAVNDTTGVVVEVNSETDFVAKNEIFQTFVQQIADQALASSLVGGKDGEDVEALLGENGLKEELVDKTATIGEKLSFRRFEKVTGDVVVDYLHGNGRIGVIVAGNGASDDAAKEALKNVAMQIAAMNPQYISRADISADAMAKLKEITVDSALNAPDTLPKPILNKLIAKAVDGVWSAEDVAIYEEKKSNMNFLFNFLSKEAKAQLAELAMADKDAIVADKIFSGLVEGRISKPVSYTHLTLPT
;
A
#
# COMPACT_ATOMS: atom_id res chain seq x y z
N MET A 1 -30.81 36.54 -26.57
CA MET A 1 -30.68 35.82 -27.88
C MET A 1 -31.03 34.36 -27.70
N ALA A 2 -31.57 33.73 -28.78
CA ALA A 2 -31.83 32.28 -28.70
C ALA A 2 -30.48 31.54 -28.76
N ILE A 3 -30.19 30.73 -27.76
CA ILE A 3 -28.98 29.91 -27.69
C ILE A 3 -29.05 28.79 -28.70
N THR A 4 -28.06 28.69 -29.56
CA THR A 4 -28.00 27.69 -30.61
C THR A 4 -27.36 26.38 -30.13
N ALA A 5 -27.75 25.27 -30.75
CA ALA A 5 -27.12 23.97 -30.47
C ALA A 5 -25.62 23.96 -30.80
N ALA A 6 -25.19 24.77 -31.76
CA ALA A 6 -23.78 24.93 -32.12
C ALA A 6 -22.96 25.57 -30.97
N GLN A 7 -23.47 26.66 -30.37
CA GLN A 7 -22.83 27.30 -29.21
C GLN A 7 -22.73 26.35 -28.01
N VAL A 8 -23.78 25.56 -27.74
CA VAL A 8 -23.76 24.57 -26.67
C VAL A 8 -22.73 23.48 -26.94
N LYS A 9 -22.61 23.02 -28.18
CA LYS A 9 -21.60 22.04 -28.57
C LYS A 9 -20.18 22.60 -28.43
N GLU A 10 -19.94 23.81 -28.92
CA GLU A 10 -18.64 24.48 -28.83
C GLU A 10 -18.21 24.69 -27.37
N LEU A 11 -19.09 25.17 -26.49
CA LEU A 11 -18.82 25.35 -25.08
C LEU A 11 -18.53 24.01 -24.40
N ARG A 12 -19.22 22.94 -24.80
CA ARG A 12 -18.97 21.60 -24.30
C ARG A 12 -17.62 21.04 -24.76
N GLU A 13 -17.23 21.25 -25.98
CA GLU A 13 -15.91 20.85 -26.52
C GLU A 13 -14.78 21.60 -25.81
N LEU A 14 -15.00 22.88 -25.50
CA LEU A 14 -14.04 23.73 -24.81
C LEU A 14 -13.87 23.37 -23.31
N THR A 15 -14.99 23.03 -22.65
CA THR A 15 -14.97 22.87 -21.15
C THR A 15 -15.14 21.43 -20.67
N GLY A 16 -15.54 20.50 -21.52
CA GLY A 16 -15.89 19.13 -21.13
C GLY A 16 -17.17 19.02 -20.27
N ALA A 17 -17.83 20.12 -19.96
CA ALA A 17 -19.03 20.17 -19.12
C ALA A 17 -20.24 19.49 -19.75
N GLY A 18 -21.23 19.12 -18.93
CA GLY A 18 -22.46 18.49 -19.39
C GLY A 18 -23.27 19.42 -20.30
N MET A 19 -23.92 18.86 -21.34
CA MET A 19 -24.70 19.63 -22.33
C MET A 19 -25.74 20.56 -21.70
N MET A 20 -26.41 20.12 -20.63
CA MET A 20 -27.40 20.92 -19.92
C MET A 20 -26.79 22.04 -19.10
N ASP A 21 -25.60 21.80 -18.52
CA ASP A 21 -24.86 22.83 -17.79
C ASP A 21 -24.34 23.91 -18.74
N CYS A 22 -23.82 23.52 -19.93
CA CYS A 22 -23.43 24.46 -20.99
C CYS A 22 -24.60 25.30 -21.46
N LYS A 23 -25.76 24.67 -21.68
CA LYS A 23 -26.96 25.40 -22.09
C LYS A 23 -27.41 26.40 -21.02
N LYS A 24 -27.38 26.04 -19.74
CA LYS A 24 -27.74 26.95 -18.67
C LYS A 24 -26.73 28.10 -18.53
N ALA A 25 -25.44 27.83 -18.57
CA ALA A 25 -24.40 28.86 -18.49
C ALA A 25 -24.52 29.87 -19.64
N LEU A 26 -24.75 29.39 -20.87
CA LEU A 26 -25.01 30.29 -22.01
C LEU A 26 -26.29 31.10 -21.84
N ALA A 27 -27.34 30.52 -21.24
CA ALA A 27 -28.59 31.25 -20.98
C ALA A 27 -28.40 32.36 -19.93
N GLU A 28 -27.62 32.10 -18.90
CA GLU A 28 -27.29 33.09 -17.84
C GLU A 28 -26.40 34.23 -18.35
N THR A 29 -25.67 33.99 -19.44
CA THR A 29 -24.69 34.96 -19.99
C THR A 29 -25.11 35.51 -21.35
N ASP A 30 -26.38 35.39 -21.70
CA ASP A 30 -26.96 35.85 -22.99
C ASP A 30 -26.15 35.38 -24.23
N GLY A 31 -25.56 34.21 -24.17
CA GLY A 31 -24.77 33.60 -25.23
C GLY A 31 -23.29 34.03 -25.27
N ASN A 32 -22.81 34.75 -24.24
CA ASN A 32 -21.40 35.10 -24.14
C ASN A 32 -20.57 33.88 -23.69
N MET A 33 -19.70 33.39 -24.58
CA MET A 33 -18.89 32.18 -24.37
C MET A 33 -17.89 32.29 -23.20
N GLU A 34 -17.17 33.39 -23.10
CA GLU A 34 -16.17 33.60 -22.03
C GLU A 34 -16.84 33.66 -20.64
N ALA A 35 -17.92 34.45 -20.54
CA ALA A 35 -18.70 34.53 -19.30
C ALA A 35 -19.35 33.18 -18.95
N ALA A 36 -19.76 32.39 -19.94
CA ALA A 36 -20.31 31.04 -19.72
C ALA A 36 -19.26 30.07 -19.19
N VAL A 37 -18.00 30.15 -19.65
CA VAL A 37 -16.87 29.39 -19.07
C VAL A 37 -16.69 29.74 -17.60
N ASP A 38 -16.71 31.02 -17.20
CA ASP A 38 -16.58 31.43 -15.83
C ASP A 38 -17.73 30.96 -14.93
N VAL A 39 -18.97 30.97 -15.45
CA VAL A 39 -20.16 30.40 -14.78
C VAL A 39 -19.97 28.91 -14.54
N LEU A 40 -19.48 28.17 -15.55
CA LEU A 40 -19.22 26.74 -15.44
C LEU A 40 -18.11 26.44 -14.41
N ARG A 41 -17.02 27.20 -14.39
CA ARG A 41 -15.93 27.07 -13.41
C ARG A 41 -16.44 27.30 -11.98
N LYS A 42 -17.19 28.35 -11.73
CA LYS A 42 -17.81 28.62 -10.43
C LYS A 42 -18.76 27.50 -9.99
N SER A 43 -19.61 27.03 -10.91
CA SER A 43 -20.51 25.91 -10.67
C SER A 43 -19.74 24.59 -10.41
N GLY A 44 -18.62 24.39 -11.10
CA GLY A 44 -17.72 23.25 -10.92
C GLY A 44 -17.11 23.22 -9.52
N ALA A 45 -16.63 24.36 -9.04
CA ALA A 45 -16.08 24.50 -7.68
C ALA A 45 -17.12 24.11 -6.61
N VAL A 46 -18.36 24.59 -6.71
CA VAL A 46 -19.46 24.21 -5.79
C VAL A 46 -19.79 22.73 -5.87
N LYS A 47 -19.75 22.12 -7.07
CA LYS A 47 -19.97 20.68 -7.25
C LYS A 47 -18.83 19.85 -6.63
N ALA A 48 -17.59 20.28 -6.78
CA ALA A 48 -16.43 19.64 -6.19
C ALA A 48 -16.47 19.72 -4.66
N GLU A 49 -16.79 20.89 -4.09
CA GLU A 49 -16.92 21.10 -2.65
C GLU A 49 -17.98 20.16 -2.02
N LYS A 50 -19.15 20.01 -2.67
CA LYS A 50 -20.19 19.07 -2.22
C LYS A 50 -19.74 17.60 -2.21
N LYS A 51 -18.69 17.25 -2.95
CA LYS A 51 -18.11 15.92 -2.98
C LYS A 51 -16.92 15.75 -2.03
N ALA A 52 -16.40 16.83 -1.47
CA ALA A 52 -15.17 16.81 -0.65
C ALA A 52 -15.23 15.82 0.53
N SER A 53 -16.42 15.60 1.11
CA SER A 53 -16.61 14.67 2.22
C SER A 53 -16.75 13.20 1.81
N ARG A 54 -16.82 12.89 0.50
CA ARG A 54 -16.96 11.50 0.04
C ARG A 54 -15.65 10.74 0.17
N ILE A 55 -15.74 9.41 0.23
CA ILE A 55 -14.56 8.54 0.29
C ILE A 55 -14.13 8.21 -1.15
N ALA A 56 -12.89 8.54 -1.48
CA ALA A 56 -12.21 8.16 -2.73
C ALA A 56 -11.21 7.05 -2.40
N ALA A 57 -11.66 5.79 -2.48
CA ALA A 57 -10.87 4.60 -2.08
C ALA A 57 -10.25 3.85 -3.26
N GLU A 58 -10.72 4.12 -4.48
CA GLU A 58 -10.16 3.62 -5.73
C GLU A 58 -9.20 4.65 -6.32
N GLY A 59 -8.67 4.39 -7.50
CA GLY A 59 -7.78 5.31 -8.19
C GLY A 59 -6.64 4.60 -8.90
N ILE A 60 -5.64 5.36 -9.30
CA ILE A 60 -4.46 4.83 -9.98
C ILE A 60 -3.18 5.55 -9.55
N CYS A 61 -2.06 4.87 -9.75
CA CYS A 61 -0.73 5.46 -9.81
C CYS A 61 -0.33 5.72 -11.25
N ARG A 62 0.46 6.77 -11.47
CA ARG A 62 1.21 7.03 -12.69
C ARG A 62 2.64 7.41 -12.33
N ALA A 63 3.53 7.19 -13.25
CA ALA A 63 4.93 7.55 -13.10
C ALA A 63 5.39 8.39 -14.30
N ALA A 64 6.37 9.24 -14.05
CA ALA A 64 7.13 9.94 -15.07
C ALA A 64 8.61 9.84 -14.72
N VAL A 65 9.42 9.49 -15.70
CA VAL A 65 10.86 9.23 -15.51
C VAL A 65 11.65 9.93 -16.61
N ASN A 66 12.73 10.59 -16.24
CA ASN A 66 13.83 10.89 -17.14
C ASN A 66 15.06 10.04 -16.75
N ASP A 67 16.20 10.25 -17.39
CA ASP A 67 17.38 9.39 -17.17
C ASP A 67 17.83 9.29 -15.70
N THR A 68 17.71 10.38 -14.93
CA THR A 68 18.26 10.50 -13.57
C THR A 68 17.24 10.84 -12.49
N THR A 69 16.01 11.13 -12.87
CA THR A 69 14.96 11.51 -11.94
C THR A 69 13.67 10.79 -12.30
N GLY A 70 12.93 10.39 -11.31
CA GLY A 70 11.62 9.81 -11.51
C GLY A 70 10.66 10.19 -10.40
N VAL A 71 9.38 10.15 -10.72
CA VAL A 71 8.30 10.42 -9.79
C VAL A 71 7.20 9.38 -9.97
N VAL A 72 6.58 9.00 -8.87
CA VAL A 72 5.33 8.25 -8.84
C VAL A 72 4.28 9.08 -8.12
N VAL A 73 3.07 9.15 -8.68
CA VAL A 73 1.93 9.87 -8.12
C VAL A 73 0.77 8.93 -7.85
N GLU A 74 -0.03 9.22 -6.84
CA GLU A 74 -1.26 8.51 -6.50
C GLU A 74 -2.43 9.49 -6.51
N VAL A 75 -3.42 9.23 -7.38
CA VAL A 75 -4.67 9.99 -7.44
C VAL A 75 -5.84 9.04 -7.26
N ASN A 76 -6.69 9.35 -6.28
CA ASN A 76 -7.84 8.54 -5.94
C ASN A 76 -9.12 9.04 -6.59
N SER A 77 -10.04 8.11 -6.84
CA SER A 77 -11.41 8.30 -7.30
C SER A 77 -12.39 7.50 -6.44
N GLU A 78 -13.71 7.72 -6.59
CA GLU A 78 -14.69 6.96 -5.81
C GLU A 78 -14.84 5.52 -6.34
N THR A 79 -14.77 5.32 -7.68
CA THR A 79 -14.99 4.01 -8.31
C THR A 79 -13.84 3.57 -9.21
N ASP A 80 -13.76 2.26 -9.42
CA ASP A 80 -12.83 1.64 -10.36
C ASP A 80 -13.19 1.92 -11.84
N PHE A 81 -14.43 2.32 -12.13
CA PHE A 81 -14.85 2.76 -13.46
C PHE A 81 -14.13 4.06 -13.85
N VAL A 82 -14.04 5.03 -12.93
CA VAL A 82 -13.29 6.26 -13.13
C VAL A 82 -11.79 5.98 -13.22
N ALA A 83 -11.27 5.08 -12.39
CA ALA A 83 -9.86 4.65 -12.46
C ALA A 83 -9.46 4.08 -13.84
N LYS A 84 -10.42 3.52 -14.59
CA LYS A 84 -10.24 3.00 -15.96
C LYS A 84 -10.57 4.03 -17.05
N ASN A 85 -11.09 5.20 -16.68
CA ASN A 85 -11.49 6.24 -17.65
C ASN A 85 -10.25 6.94 -18.22
N GLU A 86 -10.19 7.06 -19.54
CA GLU A 86 -9.05 7.65 -20.25
C GLU A 86 -8.80 9.11 -19.88
N ILE A 87 -9.87 9.92 -19.69
CA ILE A 87 -9.76 11.32 -19.27
C ILE A 87 -9.10 11.42 -17.89
N PHE A 88 -9.48 10.54 -16.95
CA PHE A 88 -8.88 10.47 -15.64
C PHE A 88 -7.42 10.03 -15.72
N GLN A 89 -7.11 8.98 -16.47
CA GLN A 89 -5.76 8.46 -16.64
C GLN A 89 -4.81 9.49 -17.25
N THR A 90 -5.28 10.22 -18.28
CA THR A 90 -4.51 11.30 -18.90
C THR A 90 -4.23 12.43 -17.90
N PHE A 91 -5.21 12.80 -17.10
CA PHE A 91 -5.04 13.81 -16.06
C PHE A 91 -4.03 13.36 -14.99
N VAL A 92 -4.07 12.10 -14.54
CA VAL A 92 -3.09 11.58 -13.56
C VAL A 92 -1.68 11.53 -14.17
N GLN A 93 -1.55 11.23 -15.47
CA GLN A 93 -0.25 11.31 -16.15
C GLN A 93 0.27 12.76 -16.20
N GLN A 94 -0.59 13.71 -16.49
CA GLN A 94 -0.24 15.13 -16.49
C GLN A 94 0.27 15.58 -15.09
N ILE A 95 -0.36 15.12 -14.01
CA ILE A 95 0.15 15.36 -12.65
C ILE A 95 1.55 14.79 -12.47
N ALA A 96 1.80 13.57 -12.95
CA ALA A 96 3.12 12.95 -12.87
C ALA A 96 4.18 13.74 -13.65
N ASP A 97 3.86 14.19 -14.86
CA ASP A 97 4.76 14.98 -15.70
C ASP A 97 5.09 16.34 -15.05
N GLN A 98 4.09 17.01 -14.46
CA GLN A 98 4.30 18.26 -13.72
C GLN A 98 5.12 18.03 -12.45
N ALA A 99 4.84 16.96 -11.70
CA ALA A 99 5.62 16.60 -10.53
C ALA A 99 7.07 16.31 -10.89
N LEU A 100 7.35 15.65 -12.03
CA LEU A 100 8.71 15.43 -12.50
C LEU A 100 9.44 16.75 -12.80
N ALA A 101 8.75 17.71 -13.41
CA ALA A 101 9.30 19.01 -13.76
C ALA A 101 9.47 19.98 -12.57
N SER A 102 8.68 19.81 -11.51
CA SER A 102 8.75 20.63 -10.29
C SER A 102 10.01 20.37 -9.49
N SER A 103 10.40 21.30 -8.61
CA SER A 103 11.47 21.12 -7.63
C SER A 103 11.03 20.36 -6.37
N LEU A 104 9.73 20.14 -6.19
CA LEU A 104 9.14 19.47 -5.04
C LEU A 104 9.45 17.98 -5.05
N VAL A 105 9.58 17.38 -3.88
CA VAL A 105 10.00 15.97 -3.71
C VAL A 105 8.84 15.07 -3.31
N GLY A 106 7.84 15.64 -2.63
CA GLY A 106 6.71 14.91 -2.08
C GLY A 106 7.07 14.06 -0.87
N GLY A 107 6.20 13.12 -0.54
CA GLY A 107 6.36 12.18 0.56
C GLY A 107 5.17 11.25 0.73
N LYS A 108 5.37 10.20 1.52
CA LYS A 108 4.38 9.12 1.73
C LYS A 108 3.08 9.59 2.39
N ASP A 109 3.14 10.65 3.20
CA ASP A 109 2.00 11.19 3.95
C ASP A 109 1.33 12.38 3.23
N GLY A 110 1.75 12.68 1.98
CA GLY A 110 1.18 13.74 1.13
C GLY A 110 1.89 15.07 1.25
N GLU A 111 3.16 15.05 1.68
CA GLU A 111 4.02 16.22 1.70
C GLU A 111 4.09 16.85 0.30
N ASP A 112 4.17 18.17 0.23
CA ASP A 112 4.24 18.97 -0.99
C ASP A 112 3.03 18.88 -1.95
N VAL A 113 1.99 18.09 -1.67
CA VAL A 113 0.81 17.95 -2.55
C VAL A 113 0.12 19.30 -2.77
N GLU A 114 -0.15 20.06 -1.71
CA GLU A 114 -0.79 21.38 -1.84
C GLU A 114 0.10 22.39 -2.56
N ALA A 115 1.42 22.30 -2.37
CA ALA A 115 2.37 23.15 -3.08
C ALA A 115 2.36 22.84 -4.58
N LEU A 116 2.41 21.55 -4.96
CA LEU A 116 2.35 21.13 -6.36
C LEU A 116 1.01 21.49 -7.01
N LEU A 117 -0.10 21.33 -6.29
CA LEU A 117 -1.42 21.76 -6.76
C LEU A 117 -1.48 23.29 -7.01
N GLY A 118 -0.68 24.08 -6.30
CA GLY A 118 -0.54 25.53 -6.54
C GLY A 118 0.24 25.89 -7.80
N GLU A 119 0.93 24.92 -8.43
CA GLU A 119 1.70 25.14 -9.64
C GLU A 119 0.83 24.98 -10.90
N ASN A 120 1.08 25.81 -11.90
CA ASN A 120 0.55 25.66 -13.28
C ASN A 120 -0.97 25.45 -13.42
N GLY A 121 -1.79 25.89 -12.45
CA GLY A 121 -3.24 25.77 -12.52
C GLY A 121 -3.77 24.34 -12.24
N LEU A 122 -2.95 23.47 -11.67
CA LEU A 122 -3.31 22.07 -11.42
C LEU A 122 -4.49 21.92 -10.46
N LYS A 123 -4.62 22.82 -9.48
CA LYS A 123 -5.73 22.84 -8.52
C LYS A 123 -7.06 23.10 -9.20
N GLU A 124 -7.10 24.11 -10.07
CA GLU A 124 -8.28 24.44 -10.87
C GLU A 124 -8.65 23.28 -11.78
N GLU A 125 -7.67 22.65 -12.40
CA GLU A 125 -7.92 21.49 -13.26
C GLU A 125 -8.46 20.28 -12.49
N LEU A 126 -7.97 19.99 -11.30
CA LEU A 126 -8.49 18.94 -10.41
C LEU A 126 -9.97 19.20 -10.07
N VAL A 127 -10.33 20.46 -9.80
CA VAL A 127 -11.73 20.87 -9.56
C VAL A 127 -12.59 20.66 -10.80
N ASP A 128 -12.11 21.06 -11.97
CA ASP A 128 -12.82 20.91 -13.24
C ASP A 128 -13.01 19.42 -13.60
N LYS A 129 -12.00 18.58 -13.42
CA LYS A 129 -12.12 17.13 -13.62
C LYS A 129 -13.10 16.51 -12.63
N THR A 130 -13.06 16.90 -11.35
CA THR A 130 -14.03 16.48 -10.33
C THR A 130 -15.47 16.83 -10.73
N ALA A 131 -15.68 18.02 -11.28
CA ALA A 131 -17.00 18.47 -11.73
C ALA A 131 -17.47 17.71 -12.97
N THR A 132 -16.58 17.49 -13.95
CA THR A 132 -16.86 16.88 -15.25
C THR A 132 -17.07 15.37 -15.14
N ILE A 133 -16.17 14.67 -14.45
CA ILE A 133 -16.23 13.22 -14.20
C ILE A 133 -17.39 12.89 -13.26
N GLY A 134 -17.69 13.78 -12.32
CA GLY A 134 -18.82 13.63 -11.41
C GLY A 134 -18.52 12.84 -10.15
N GLU A 135 -17.26 12.45 -9.90
CA GLU A 135 -16.78 11.81 -8.69
C GLU A 135 -15.79 12.70 -7.92
N LYS A 136 -15.60 12.45 -6.63
CA LYS A 136 -14.48 13.03 -5.89
C LYS A 136 -13.19 12.51 -6.46
N LEU A 137 -12.30 13.41 -6.86
CA LEU A 137 -10.91 13.12 -7.17
C LEU A 137 -10.02 13.70 -6.07
N SER A 138 -8.99 12.97 -5.70
CA SER A 138 -8.05 13.39 -4.65
C SER A 138 -6.63 13.07 -5.07
N PHE A 139 -5.82 14.07 -5.31
CA PHE A 139 -4.37 13.89 -5.41
C PHE A 139 -3.84 13.62 -4.01
N ARG A 140 -3.47 12.37 -3.76
CA ARG A 140 -3.17 11.89 -2.42
C ARG A 140 -1.73 12.12 -2.02
N ARG A 141 -0.79 11.75 -2.89
CA ARG A 141 0.65 11.84 -2.65
C ARG A 141 1.46 11.65 -3.91
N PHE A 142 2.70 12.03 -3.83
CA PHE A 142 3.74 11.70 -4.82
C PHE A 142 5.08 11.57 -4.12
N GLU A 143 5.98 10.86 -4.72
CA GLU A 143 7.37 10.77 -4.27
C GLU A 143 8.30 10.83 -5.49
N LYS A 144 9.41 11.55 -5.32
CA LYS A 144 10.46 11.75 -6.34
C LYS A 144 11.75 11.12 -5.85
N VAL A 145 12.44 10.41 -6.75
CA VAL A 145 13.76 9.84 -6.50
C VAL A 145 14.73 10.27 -7.57
N THR A 146 16.02 10.30 -7.22
CA THR A 146 17.12 10.62 -8.15
C THR A 146 18.23 9.59 -8.03
N GLY A 147 18.93 9.32 -9.12
CA GLY A 147 20.06 8.41 -9.16
C GLY A 147 20.78 8.50 -10.52
N ASP A 148 21.81 7.67 -10.74
CA ASP A 148 22.49 7.59 -12.03
C ASP A 148 21.60 6.95 -13.10
N VAL A 149 20.63 6.14 -12.67
CA VAL A 149 19.58 5.55 -13.50
C VAL A 149 18.29 5.42 -12.67
N VAL A 150 17.15 5.73 -13.28
CA VAL A 150 15.84 5.59 -12.65
C VAL A 150 14.92 4.83 -13.58
N VAL A 151 14.15 3.91 -13.01
CA VAL A 151 13.12 3.13 -13.73
C VAL A 151 11.80 3.14 -12.97
N ASP A 152 10.71 3.00 -13.70
CA ASP A 152 9.38 2.82 -13.16
C ASP A 152 8.81 1.44 -13.52
N TYR A 153 7.83 1.02 -12.73
CA TYR A 153 6.99 -0.13 -13.03
C TYR A 153 5.56 0.11 -12.54
N LEU A 154 4.61 -0.01 -13.46
CA LEU A 154 3.19 0.08 -13.16
C LEU A 154 2.55 -1.31 -13.31
N HIS A 155 1.97 -1.83 -12.23
CA HIS A 155 1.28 -3.11 -12.22
C HIS A 155 -0.23 -2.93 -12.22
N GLY A 156 -0.96 -3.83 -12.90
CA GLY A 156 -2.42 -3.85 -12.88
C GLY A 156 -3.06 -2.54 -13.37
N ASN A 157 -2.54 -1.98 -14.46
CA ASN A 157 -2.99 -0.70 -15.04
C ASN A 157 -2.88 0.50 -14.07
N GLY A 158 -1.82 0.51 -13.25
CA GLY A 158 -1.58 1.58 -12.28
C GLY A 158 -2.20 1.34 -10.90
N ARG A 159 -2.63 0.12 -10.58
CA ARG A 159 -3.03 -0.22 -9.19
C ARG A 159 -1.86 -0.20 -8.23
N ILE A 160 -0.66 -0.53 -8.72
CA ILE A 160 0.59 -0.43 -7.98
C ILE A 160 1.57 0.33 -8.86
N GLY A 161 2.17 1.38 -8.31
CA GLY A 161 3.25 2.13 -8.94
C GLY A 161 4.52 1.98 -8.12
N VAL A 162 5.62 1.67 -8.79
CA VAL A 162 6.95 1.53 -8.19
C VAL A 162 7.92 2.38 -8.98
N ILE A 163 8.81 3.05 -8.27
CA ILE A 163 9.93 3.77 -8.84
C ILE A 163 11.20 3.35 -8.12
N VAL A 164 12.27 3.12 -8.87
CA VAL A 164 13.57 2.67 -8.34
C VAL A 164 14.68 3.51 -8.94
N ALA A 165 15.51 4.06 -8.08
CA ALA A 165 16.75 4.73 -8.45
C ALA A 165 17.96 3.85 -8.13
N GLY A 166 18.92 3.78 -9.02
CA GLY A 166 20.19 3.09 -8.84
C GLY A 166 21.36 4.02 -9.04
N ASN A 167 22.49 3.72 -8.40
CA ASN A 167 23.74 4.44 -8.57
C ASN A 167 24.83 3.48 -9.07
N GLY A 168 25.72 3.99 -9.91
CA GLY A 168 26.87 3.28 -10.46
C GLY A 168 26.77 3.06 -11.97
N ALA A 169 26.01 2.08 -12.43
CA ALA A 169 25.82 1.80 -13.85
C ALA A 169 24.48 2.36 -14.37
N SER A 170 24.46 2.86 -15.60
CA SER A 170 23.28 3.41 -16.26
C SER A 170 23.03 2.83 -17.66
N ASP A 171 23.68 1.71 -17.99
CA ASP A 171 23.50 0.99 -19.22
C ASP A 171 22.17 0.21 -19.27
N ASP A 172 21.87 -0.39 -20.42
CA ASP A 172 20.62 -1.13 -20.61
C ASP A 172 20.50 -2.35 -19.66
N ALA A 173 21.63 -2.98 -19.31
CA ALA A 173 21.65 -4.08 -18.38
C ALA A 173 21.29 -3.63 -16.95
N ALA A 174 21.78 -2.46 -16.52
CA ALA A 174 21.40 -1.86 -15.25
C ALA A 174 19.91 -1.47 -15.22
N LYS A 175 19.39 -0.90 -16.30
CA LYS A 175 17.96 -0.57 -16.44
C LYS A 175 17.09 -1.82 -16.35
N GLU A 176 17.48 -2.91 -17.02
CA GLU A 176 16.74 -4.18 -16.97
C GLU A 176 16.79 -4.80 -15.56
N ALA A 177 17.96 -4.79 -14.91
CA ALA A 177 18.10 -5.27 -13.55
C ALA A 177 17.20 -4.49 -12.57
N LEU A 178 17.19 -3.16 -12.64
CA LEU A 178 16.33 -2.32 -11.81
C LEU A 178 14.85 -2.53 -12.11
N LYS A 179 14.48 -2.78 -13.37
CA LYS A 179 13.08 -3.10 -13.72
C LYS A 179 12.63 -4.42 -13.11
N ASN A 180 13.49 -5.42 -13.07
CA ASN A 180 13.24 -6.68 -12.39
C ASN A 180 13.07 -6.46 -10.87
N VAL A 181 13.90 -5.60 -10.27
CA VAL A 181 13.75 -5.18 -8.87
C VAL A 181 12.42 -4.47 -8.64
N ALA A 182 12.01 -3.54 -9.52
CA ALA A 182 10.74 -2.84 -9.41
C ALA A 182 9.53 -3.80 -9.48
N MET A 183 9.58 -4.81 -10.35
CA MET A 183 8.56 -5.87 -10.41
C MET A 183 8.52 -6.68 -9.12
N GLN A 184 9.68 -7.01 -8.54
CA GLN A 184 9.75 -7.72 -7.26
C GLN A 184 9.19 -6.86 -6.12
N ILE A 185 9.49 -5.56 -6.07
CA ILE A 185 8.91 -4.61 -5.10
C ILE A 185 7.39 -4.60 -5.21
N ALA A 186 6.84 -4.53 -6.42
CA ALA A 186 5.40 -4.57 -6.63
C ALA A 186 4.75 -5.86 -6.14
N ALA A 187 5.43 -7.00 -6.27
CA ALA A 187 4.92 -8.31 -5.86
C ALA A 187 5.06 -8.55 -4.35
N MET A 188 6.17 -8.12 -3.74
CA MET A 188 6.53 -8.46 -2.36
C MET A 188 6.18 -7.36 -1.36
N ASN A 189 5.97 -6.12 -1.81
CA ASN A 189 5.73 -4.94 -0.98
C ASN A 189 6.74 -4.82 0.20
N PRO A 190 8.06 -4.84 -0.06
CA PRO A 190 9.06 -4.79 0.99
C PRO A 190 9.01 -3.44 1.71
N GLN A 191 9.20 -3.46 3.03
CA GLN A 191 9.22 -2.24 3.85
C GLN A 191 10.61 -1.63 3.98
N TYR A 192 11.66 -2.39 3.65
CA TYR A 192 13.06 -2.01 3.78
C TYR A 192 13.84 -2.41 2.54
N ILE A 193 14.89 -1.68 2.22
CA ILE A 193 15.80 -2.03 1.12
C ILE A 193 16.70 -3.19 1.54
N SER A 194 17.18 -3.18 2.78
CA SER A 194 18.06 -4.22 3.31
C SER A 194 17.70 -4.57 4.76
N ARG A 195 18.23 -5.70 5.23
CA ARG A 195 18.10 -6.10 6.65
C ARG A 195 18.74 -5.08 7.59
N ALA A 196 19.76 -4.36 7.16
CA ALA A 196 20.44 -3.34 7.96
C ALA A 196 19.55 -2.11 8.23
N ASP A 197 18.53 -1.87 7.42
CA ASP A 197 17.60 -0.75 7.57
C ASP A 197 16.51 -1.03 8.60
N ILE A 198 16.40 -2.27 9.06
CA ILE A 198 15.44 -2.64 10.12
C ILE A 198 16.00 -2.14 11.45
N SER A 199 15.31 -1.22 12.11
CA SER A 199 15.74 -0.67 13.38
C SER A 199 15.85 -1.76 14.46
N ALA A 200 16.74 -1.56 15.44
CA ALA A 200 16.90 -2.47 16.58
C ALA A 200 15.57 -2.66 17.34
N ASP A 201 14.79 -1.60 17.50
CA ASP A 201 13.48 -1.64 18.18
C ASP A 201 12.45 -2.46 17.38
N ALA A 202 12.40 -2.29 16.06
CA ALA A 202 11.52 -3.09 15.19
C ALA A 202 11.91 -4.57 15.23
N MET A 203 13.21 -4.88 15.23
CA MET A 203 13.71 -6.24 15.35
C MET A 203 13.41 -6.85 16.72
N ALA A 204 13.56 -6.08 17.80
CA ALA A 204 13.24 -6.52 19.17
C ALA A 204 11.73 -6.83 19.29
N LYS A 205 10.88 -5.96 18.79
CA LYS A 205 9.42 -6.16 18.75
C LYS A 205 9.02 -7.39 17.94
N LEU A 206 9.64 -7.60 16.79
CA LEU A 206 9.40 -8.79 15.96
C LEU A 206 9.82 -10.07 16.70
N LYS A 207 10.95 -10.03 17.42
CA LYS A 207 11.42 -11.13 18.25
C LYS A 207 10.44 -11.44 19.37
N GLU A 208 9.98 -10.43 20.09
CA GLU A 208 8.98 -10.57 21.16
C GLU A 208 7.68 -11.23 20.67
N ILE A 209 7.11 -10.69 19.58
CA ILE A 209 5.88 -11.25 18.95
C ILE A 209 6.11 -12.71 18.53
N THR A 210 7.28 -13.02 17.96
CA THR A 210 7.60 -14.37 17.50
C THR A 210 7.75 -15.35 18.67
N VAL A 211 8.37 -14.92 19.77
CA VAL A 211 8.48 -15.68 21.01
C VAL A 211 7.08 -15.98 21.57
N ASP A 212 6.26 -14.95 21.77
CA ASP A 212 4.93 -15.10 22.34
C ASP A 212 4.03 -15.97 21.46
N SER A 213 4.09 -15.81 20.16
CA SER A 213 3.39 -16.69 19.21
C SER A 213 3.83 -18.14 19.31
N ALA A 214 5.14 -18.40 19.50
CA ALA A 214 5.65 -19.75 19.64
C ALA A 214 5.19 -20.41 20.95
N LEU A 215 5.21 -19.66 22.06
CA LEU A 215 4.78 -20.15 23.38
C LEU A 215 3.28 -20.41 23.45
N ASN A 216 2.48 -19.61 22.76
CA ASN A 216 1.03 -19.82 22.65
C ASN A 216 0.62 -20.97 21.70
N ALA A 217 1.58 -21.54 20.95
CA ALA A 217 1.38 -22.69 20.08
C ALA A 217 2.35 -23.83 20.45
N PRO A 218 2.15 -24.52 21.59
CA PRO A 218 3.10 -25.50 22.14
C PRO A 218 3.39 -26.68 21.22
N ASP A 219 2.46 -27.04 20.34
CA ASP A 219 2.61 -28.08 19.31
C ASP A 219 3.73 -27.76 18.32
N THR A 220 4.12 -26.51 18.21
CA THR A 220 5.17 -26.01 17.31
C THR A 220 6.53 -25.90 17.99
N LEU A 221 6.61 -26.14 19.30
CA LEU A 221 7.85 -26.06 20.08
C LEU A 221 8.80 -27.24 19.77
N PRO A 222 10.11 -27.04 19.92
CA PRO A 222 11.08 -28.13 19.82
C PRO A 222 10.74 -29.27 20.78
N LYS A 223 10.84 -30.51 20.30
CA LYS A 223 10.49 -31.71 21.07
C LYS A 223 11.09 -31.76 22.49
N PRO A 224 12.37 -31.39 22.75
CA PRO A 224 12.89 -31.39 24.10
C PRO A 224 12.18 -30.45 25.06
N ILE A 225 11.77 -29.29 24.59
CA ILE A 225 11.04 -28.28 25.39
C ILE A 225 9.60 -28.76 25.60
N LEU A 226 8.94 -29.19 24.52
CA LEU A 226 7.58 -29.72 24.58
C LEU A 226 7.48 -30.89 25.56
N ASN A 227 8.41 -31.83 25.54
CA ASN A 227 8.42 -32.99 26.44
C ASN A 227 8.53 -32.56 27.92
N LYS A 228 9.33 -31.52 28.22
CA LYS A 228 9.42 -30.96 29.59
C LYS A 228 8.11 -30.34 30.04
N LEU A 229 7.43 -29.61 29.16
CA LEU A 229 6.14 -28.99 29.46
C LEU A 229 5.05 -30.05 29.65
N ILE A 230 5.01 -31.07 28.82
CA ILE A 230 4.06 -32.19 28.95
C ILE A 230 4.31 -32.95 30.27
N ALA A 231 5.55 -33.19 30.63
CA ALA A 231 5.85 -33.84 31.91
C ALA A 231 5.30 -33.03 33.11
N LYS A 232 5.44 -31.71 33.09
CA LYS A 232 4.84 -30.84 34.10
C LYS A 232 3.32 -30.87 34.09
N ALA A 233 2.72 -30.92 32.91
CA ALA A 233 1.27 -30.96 32.74
C ALA A 233 0.65 -32.26 33.25
N VAL A 234 1.31 -33.38 32.98
CA VAL A 234 0.91 -34.74 33.46
C VAL A 234 1.04 -34.83 34.98
N ASP A 235 2.08 -34.21 35.59
CA ASP A 235 2.37 -34.28 37.02
C ASP A 235 1.44 -33.44 37.91
N GLY A 236 0.39 -32.81 37.37
CA GLY A 236 -0.54 -32.14 38.26
C GLY A 236 -1.43 -31.06 37.65
N VAL A 237 -1.40 -30.89 36.33
CA VAL A 237 -2.20 -29.85 35.64
C VAL A 237 -3.31 -30.45 34.78
N TRP A 238 -3.01 -31.52 34.06
CA TRP A 238 -3.96 -32.16 33.15
C TRP A 238 -5.00 -33.02 33.87
N SER A 239 -6.18 -33.13 33.28
CA SER A 239 -7.21 -34.06 33.72
C SER A 239 -6.75 -35.52 33.57
N ALA A 240 -7.35 -36.44 34.34
CA ALA A 240 -7.07 -37.87 34.22
C ALA A 240 -7.35 -38.39 32.79
N GLU A 241 -8.29 -37.82 32.09
CA GLU A 241 -8.65 -38.16 30.71
C GLU A 241 -7.55 -37.76 29.72
N ASP A 242 -7.05 -36.51 29.82
CA ASP A 242 -5.96 -36.02 28.97
C ASP A 242 -4.63 -36.76 29.23
N VAL A 243 -4.38 -37.12 30.50
CA VAL A 243 -3.23 -37.98 30.87
C VAL A 243 -3.35 -39.36 30.22
N ALA A 244 -4.54 -39.97 30.23
CA ALA A 244 -4.77 -41.26 29.58
C ALA A 244 -4.56 -41.17 28.06
N ILE A 245 -5.02 -40.10 27.41
CA ILE A 245 -4.78 -39.81 26.00
C ILE A 245 -3.27 -39.68 25.73
N TYR A 246 -2.53 -38.96 26.57
CA TYR A 246 -1.08 -38.85 26.45
C TYR A 246 -0.40 -40.23 26.55
N GLU A 247 -0.73 -41.05 27.54
CA GLU A 247 -0.14 -42.37 27.71
C GLU A 247 -0.38 -43.28 26.51
N GLU A 248 -1.55 -43.20 25.89
CA GLU A 248 -1.87 -43.94 24.65
C GLU A 248 -1.12 -43.41 23.42
N LYS A 249 -0.92 -42.08 23.30
CA LYS A 249 -0.41 -41.44 22.08
C LYS A 249 1.04 -41.01 22.18
N LYS A 250 1.73 -41.17 23.32
CA LYS A 250 3.11 -40.69 23.52
C LYS A 250 4.14 -41.26 22.54
N SER A 251 3.85 -42.38 21.92
CA SER A 251 4.69 -42.93 20.85
C SER A 251 4.65 -42.10 19.55
N ASN A 252 3.60 -41.33 19.33
CA ASN A 252 3.43 -40.49 18.14
C ASN A 252 2.98 -39.08 18.50
N MET A 253 3.90 -38.28 19.00
CA MET A 253 3.68 -36.92 19.49
C MET A 253 3.07 -35.96 18.43
N ASN A 254 3.27 -36.22 17.14
CA ASN A 254 2.74 -35.36 16.09
C ASN A 254 1.19 -35.41 16.04
N PHE A 255 0.58 -36.53 16.49
CA PHE A 255 -0.86 -36.70 16.54
C PHE A 255 -1.48 -36.41 17.91
N LEU A 256 -0.67 -36.29 18.96
CA LEU A 256 -1.14 -36.07 20.32
C LEU A 256 -2.10 -34.87 20.40
N PHE A 257 -1.70 -33.73 19.81
CA PHE A 257 -2.48 -32.50 19.82
C PHE A 257 -3.85 -32.59 19.15
N ASN A 258 -4.08 -33.58 18.27
CA ASN A 258 -5.40 -33.79 17.65
C ASN A 258 -6.41 -34.37 18.62
N PHE A 259 -5.96 -35.03 19.67
CA PHE A 259 -6.78 -35.76 20.64
C PHE A 259 -6.92 -35.02 21.99
N LEU A 260 -5.93 -34.22 22.36
CA LEU A 260 -5.97 -33.44 23.60
C LEU A 260 -7.16 -32.45 23.60
N SER A 261 -7.75 -32.30 24.78
CA SER A 261 -8.80 -31.29 25.00
C SER A 261 -8.30 -29.88 24.72
N LYS A 262 -9.21 -28.95 24.46
CA LYS A 262 -8.86 -27.53 24.33
C LYS A 262 -8.23 -26.98 25.59
N GLU A 263 -8.68 -27.48 26.73
CA GLU A 263 -8.22 -27.09 28.06
C GLU A 263 -6.77 -27.55 28.30
N ALA A 264 -6.46 -28.80 27.99
CA ALA A 264 -5.09 -29.30 28.07
C ALA A 264 -4.09 -28.53 27.18
N LYS A 265 -4.53 -28.14 25.98
CA LYS A 265 -3.70 -27.30 25.07
C LYS A 265 -3.49 -25.90 25.64
N ALA A 266 -4.52 -25.27 26.21
CA ALA A 266 -4.42 -23.96 26.85
C ALA A 266 -3.47 -24.01 28.06
N GLN A 267 -3.60 -25.04 28.90
CA GLN A 267 -2.72 -25.26 30.05
C GLN A 267 -1.25 -25.45 29.66
N LEU A 268 -0.97 -26.13 28.52
CA LEU A 268 0.39 -26.21 28.02
C LEU A 268 0.93 -24.85 27.57
N ALA A 269 0.11 -24.02 26.97
CA ALA A 269 0.49 -22.65 26.59
C ALA A 269 0.75 -21.79 27.85
N GLU A 270 -0.09 -21.91 28.88
CA GLU A 270 0.12 -21.24 30.17
C GLU A 270 1.44 -21.67 30.84
N LEU A 271 1.74 -22.98 30.85
CA LEU A 271 3.02 -23.50 31.36
C LEU A 271 4.20 -22.98 30.53
N ALA A 272 4.07 -22.91 29.20
CA ALA A 272 5.11 -22.36 28.33
C ALA A 272 5.34 -20.87 28.60
N MET A 273 4.29 -20.11 28.83
CA MET A 273 4.38 -18.69 29.20
C MET A 273 4.96 -18.49 30.61
N ALA A 274 4.61 -19.34 31.56
CA ALA A 274 5.19 -19.31 32.91
C ALA A 274 6.71 -19.62 32.92
N ASP A 275 7.16 -20.50 32.04
CA ASP A 275 8.56 -20.86 31.86
C ASP A 275 9.28 -20.01 30.80
N LYS A 276 8.70 -18.89 30.33
CA LYS A 276 9.19 -18.06 29.20
C LYS A 276 10.69 -17.77 29.30
N ASP A 277 11.16 -17.29 30.42
CA ASP A 277 12.57 -16.91 30.60
C ASP A 277 13.54 -18.10 30.42
N ALA A 278 13.17 -19.25 30.96
CA ALA A 278 13.97 -20.47 30.83
C ALA A 278 13.92 -21.01 29.37
N ILE A 279 12.78 -20.92 28.71
CA ILE A 279 12.61 -21.37 27.31
C ILE A 279 13.37 -20.45 26.35
N VAL A 280 13.32 -19.14 26.56
CA VAL A 280 14.02 -18.15 25.72
C VAL A 280 15.55 -18.29 25.86
N ALA A 281 16.04 -18.69 27.00
CA ALA A 281 17.46 -18.98 27.22
C ALA A 281 17.95 -20.29 26.55
N ASP A 282 17.05 -21.16 26.12
CA ASP A 282 17.37 -22.42 25.44
C ASP A 282 17.84 -22.17 23.99
N LYS A 283 19.02 -22.73 23.64
CA LYS A 283 19.65 -22.56 22.33
C LYS A 283 18.80 -23.13 21.20
N ILE A 284 18.04 -24.20 21.41
CA ILE A 284 17.20 -24.83 20.39
C ILE A 284 16.00 -23.92 20.12
N PHE A 285 15.43 -23.32 21.17
CA PHE A 285 14.35 -22.36 21.03
C PHE A 285 14.81 -21.07 20.35
N SER A 286 15.98 -20.56 20.72
CA SER A 286 16.58 -19.40 20.04
C SER A 286 16.73 -19.64 18.53
N GLY A 287 17.22 -20.82 18.13
CA GLY A 287 17.31 -21.21 16.71
C GLY A 287 15.94 -21.28 16.02
N LEU A 288 14.89 -21.77 16.70
CA LEU A 288 13.52 -21.75 16.19
C LEU A 288 13.03 -20.32 15.94
N VAL A 289 13.24 -19.42 16.92
CA VAL A 289 12.83 -18.01 16.84
C VAL A 289 13.57 -17.31 15.70
N GLU A 290 14.89 -17.49 15.59
CA GLU A 290 15.68 -16.92 14.50
C GLU A 290 15.22 -17.44 13.12
N GLY A 291 14.93 -18.73 13.01
CA GLY A 291 14.39 -19.34 11.79
C GLY A 291 12.99 -18.78 11.41
N ARG A 292 12.15 -18.47 12.41
CA ARG A 292 10.85 -17.85 12.19
C ARG A 292 10.95 -16.37 11.81
N ILE A 293 11.89 -15.64 12.39
CA ILE A 293 12.16 -14.23 12.09
C ILE A 293 12.79 -14.08 10.71
N SER A 294 13.65 -15.00 10.30
CA SER A 294 14.34 -14.91 9.01
C SER A 294 13.36 -14.90 7.83
N LYS A 295 12.23 -15.61 7.92
CA LYS A 295 11.19 -15.61 6.87
C LYS A 295 10.50 -14.26 6.70
N PRO A 296 9.80 -13.68 7.72
CA PRO A 296 9.21 -12.35 7.59
C PRO A 296 10.24 -11.30 7.18
N VAL A 297 11.44 -11.34 7.76
CA VAL A 297 12.51 -10.40 7.42
C VAL A 297 12.92 -10.53 5.95
N SER A 298 13.02 -11.74 5.40
CA SER A 298 13.31 -11.93 3.97
C SER A 298 12.20 -11.43 3.04
N TYR A 299 10.96 -11.29 3.52
CA TYR A 299 9.85 -10.68 2.78
C TYR A 299 9.70 -9.19 3.04
N THR A 300 10.28 -8.66 4.13
CA THR A 300 10.18 -7.23 4.47
C THR A 300 11.34 -6.40 3.91
N HIS A 301 12.40 -7.01 3.41
CA HIS A 301 13.47 -6.31 2.71
C HIS A 301 13.66 -6.86 1.29
N LEU A 302 14.21 -6.02 0.43
CA LEU A 302 14.47 -6.36 -0.96
C LEU A 302 15.58 -7.42 -1.05
N THR A 303 15.25 -8.59 -1.59
CA THR A 303 16.24 -9.62 -1.92
C THR A 303 16.52 -9.56 -3.41
N LEU A 304 17.74 -9.19 -3.77
CA LEU A 304 18.17 -9.22 -5.16
C LEU A 304 18.24 -10.69 -5.64
N PRO A 305 17.73 -11.00 -6.82
CA PRO A 305 17.97 -12.31 -7.42
C PRO A 305 19.48 -12.48 -7.64
N THR A 306 20.02 -13.57 -7.10
CA THR A 306 21.44 -13.98 -7.32
C THR A 306 21.63 -14.53 -8.73
#